data_61e856dfb86f5f1f2751eaf7260cc061
#
_entry.id   61e856dfb86f5f1f2751eaf7260cc061
#
_cell.length_a   1.000
_cell.length_b   1.000
_cell.length_c   1.000
_cell.angle_alpha   90.00
_cell.angle_beta   90.00
_cell.angle_gamma   90.00
#
_symmetry.space_group_name_H-M   'P 1'
#
loop_
_entity.id
_entity.type
_entity.pdbx_description
1 polymer ?
#
loop_
_entity_poly.entity_id
_entity_poly.type
_entity_poly.pdbx_seq_one_letter_code
_entity_poly.pdbx_strand_id
1 'polypeptide(L)'
;MKYIGSKAKFADEIVAILQGYISEYKIKQYVEPFAGGFNIIDKIQCEYRLGNDIDPLVCDLIETCRDNPALLDSLHTPTREEYYDVRDNKGNYAAWYRAAVLLFASYNSRVYGGCYGATAQTKDGKTRNYFEESKQNFQR
;
A
#
# COMPACT_ATOMS: atom_id res chain seq x y z
N MET A 1 -0.07 3.21 -3.98
CA MET A 1 -0.11 1.75 -3.69
C MET A 1 -1.32 1.09 -4.34
N LYS A 2 -1.19 -0.14 -4.87
CA LYS A 2 -2.32 -0.92 -5.37
C LYS A 2 -3.07 -1.52 -4.17
N TYR A 3 -4.36 -1.20 -4.02
CA TYR A 3 -5.20 -1.59 -2.90
C TYR A 3 -6.65 -1.74 -3.37
N ILE A 4 -7.41 -2.70 -2.82
CA ILE A 4 -8.81 -2.90 -3.20
C ILE A 4 -9.62 -1.67 -2.81
N GLY A 5 -10.37 -1.09 -3.75
CA GLY A 5 -11.07 0.17 -3.54
C GLY A 5 -10.19 1.41 -3.60
N SER A 6 -8.93 1.27 -4.07
CA SER A 6 -8.01 2.40 -4.24
C SER A 6 -8.62 3.53 -5.06
N LYS A 7 -8.49 4.75 -4.56
CA LYS A 7 -8.93 5.98 -5.22
C LYS A 7 -7.88 6.55 -6.18
N ALA A 8 -6.75 5.83 -6.40
CA ALA A 8 -5.62 6.32 -7.20
C ALA A 8 -6.04 6.84 -8.59
N LYS A 9 -7.02 6.20 -9.24
CA LYS A 9 -7.51 6.61 -10.58
C LYS A 9 -8.14 8.01 -10.59
N PHE A 10 -8.73 8.43 -9.48
CA PHE A 10 -9.43 9.71 -9.34
C PHE A 10 -8.73 10.64 -8.35
N ALA A 11 -7.52 10.28 -7.92
CA ALA A 11 -6.81 10.99 -6.85
C ALA A 11 -6.58 12.46 -7.22
N ASP A 12 -6.14 12.74 -8.43
CA ASP A 12 -5.80 14.11 -8.85
C ASP A 12 -7.04 15.01 -8.90
N GLU A 13 -8.19 14.49 -9.36
CA GLU A 13 -9.46 15.21 -9.38
C GLU A 13 -9.96 15.50 -7.95
N ILE A 14 -9.93 14.49 -7.07
CA ILE A 14 -10.34 14.62 -5.67
C ILE A 14 -9.43 15.61 -4.95
N VAL A 15 -8.12 15.50 -5.13
CA VAL A 15 -7.14 16.39 -4.52
C VAL A 15 -7.33 17.83 -4.98
N ALA A 16 -7.59 18.08 -6.26
CA ALA A 16 -7.84 19.43 -6.77
C ALA A 16 -9.05 20.09 -6.08
N ILE A 17 -10.14 19.35 -5.89
CA ILE A 17 -11.34 19.85 -5.19
C ILE A 17 -11.01 20.14 -3.73
N LEU A 18 -10.40 19.18 -3.02
CA LEU A 18 -10.07 19.33 -1.60
C LEU A 18 -9.07 20.46 -1.36
N GLN A 19 -8.08 20.60 -2.24
CA GLN A 19 -7.07 21.66 -2.14
C GLN A 19 -7.69 23.05 -2.37
N GLY A 20 -8.70 23.14 -3.24
CA GLY A 20 -9.49 24.36 -3.41
C GLY A 20 -10.13 24.79 -2.08
N TYR A 21 -10.84 23.89 -1.40
CA TYR A 21 -11.44 24.16 -0.09
C TYR A 21 -10.40 24.49 0.98
N ILE A 22 -9.31 23.74 1.05
CA ILE A 22 -8.22 24.00 2.01
C ILE A 22 -7.68 25.42 1.85
N SER A 23 -7.47 25.87 0.62
CA SER A 23 -6.97 27.19 0.32
C SER A 23 -7.97 28.31 0.59
N GLU A 24 -9.23 28.13 0.15
CA GLU A 24 -10.30 29.11 0.30
C GLU A 24 -10.62 29.36 1.78
N TYR A 25 -10.76 28.31 2.58
CA TYR A 25 -11.14 28.40 4.00
C TYR A 25 -9.97 28.42 4.94
N LYS A 26 -8.73 28.46 4.44
CA LYS A 26 -7.46 28.43 5.24
C LYS A 26 -7.45 27.28 6.25
N ILE A 27 -7.87 26.10 5.80
CA ILE A 27 -7.93 24.90 6.63
C ILE A 27 -6.50 24.47 6.96
N LYS A 28 -6.24 24.25 8.25
CA LYS A 28 -4.93 23.85 8.76
C LYS A 28 -4.79 22.35 8.98
N GLN A 29 -5.90 21.63 9.06
CA GLN A 29 -5.91 20.20 9.37
C GLN A 29 -6.77 19.45 8.36
N TYR A 30 -6.18 18.42 7.77
CA TYR A 30 -6.86 17.44 6.90
C TYR A 30 -6.85 16.06 7.56
N VAL A 31 -8.01 15.42 7.64
CA VAL A 31 -8.16 14.07 8.20
C VAL A 31 -8.81 13.16 7.16
N GLU A 32 -8.18 12.02 6.88
CA GLU A 32 -8.71 10.96 6.03
C GLU A 32 -8.94 9.68 6.84
N PRO A 33 -10.17 9.46 7.38
CA PRO A 33 -10.45 8.35 8.30
C PRO A 33 -10.43 6.96 7.64
N PHE A 34 -10.58 6.90 6.31
CA PHE A 34 -10.62 5.68 5.50
C PHE A 34 -9.64 5.81 4.34
N ALA A 35 -8.35 5.93 4.69
CA ALA A 35 -7.30 6.28 3.74
C ALA A 35 -6.96 5.14 2.77
N GLY A 36 -7.20 3.87 3.14
CA GLY A 36 -6.91 2.72 2.30
C GLY A 36 -5.46 2.72 1.82
N GLY A 37 -5.27 2.89 0.52
CA GLY A 37 -3.92 2.99 -0.07
C GLY A 37 -3.23 4.34 0.08
N PHE A 38 -3.75 5.28 0.88
CA PHE A 38 -3.20 6.61 1.17
C PHE A 38 -2.95 7.50 -0.07
N ASN A 39 -3.65 7.26 -1.16
CA ASN A 39 -3.42 7.93 -2.44
C ASN A 39 -3.95 9.37 -2.51
N ILE A 40 -4.76 9.82 -1.55
CA ILE A 40 -5.29 11.18 -1.47
C ILE A 40 -4.45 12.02 -0.52
N ILE A 41 -4.37 11.59 0.75
CA ILE A 41 -3.66 12.32 1.79
C ILE A 41 -2.19 12.58 1.45
N ASP A 42 -1.56 11.67 0.72
CA ASP A 42 -0.19 11.81 0.24
C ASP A 42 0.00 13.09 -0.62
N LYS A 43 -1.01 13.44 -1.42
CA LYS A 43 -1.00 14.57 -2.35
C LYS A 43 -1.55 15.88 -1.75
N ILE A 44 -2.24 15.83 -0.61
CA ILE A 44 -2.83 17.01 0.03
C ILE A 44 -1.73 17.90 0.63
N GLN A 45 -1.79 19.19 0.36
CA GLN A 45 -0.95 20.21 0.98
C GLN A 45 -1.74 20.87 2.10
N CYS A 46 -1.40 20.54 3.36
CA CYS A 46 -2.01 21.08 4.56
C CYS A 46 -0.99 21.07 5.70
N GLU A 47 -1.14 21.98 6.66
CA GLU A 47 -0.20 22.11 7.79
C GLU A 47 -0.12 20.81 8.61
N TYR A 48 -1.28 20.22 8.91
CA TYR A 48 -1.40 18.94 9.60
C TYR A 48 -2.21 17.95 8.76
N ARG A 49 -1.72 16.73 8.65
CA ARG A 49 -2.40 15.65 7.92
C ARG A 49 -2.45 14.41 8.79
N LEU A 50 -3.64 13.81 8.92
CA LEU A 50 -3.86 12.56 9.62
C LEU A 50 -4.59 11.59 8.70
N GLY A 51 -3.95 10.50 8.32
CA GLY A 51 -4.56 9.36 7.64
C GLY A 51 -4.80 8.23 8.62
N ASN A 52 -5.93 7.57 8.50
CA ASN A 52 -6.27 6.37 9.27
C ASN A 52 -6.96 5.34 8.38
N ASP A 53 -6.83 4.07 8.72
CA ASP A 53 -7.59 2.98 8.11
C ASP A 53 -7.96 1.95 9.18
N ILE A 54 -9.03 1.19 8.94
CA ILE A 54 -9.45 0.10 9.82
C ILE A 54 -8.48 -1.09 9.77
N ASP A 55 -7.71 -1.21 8.69
CA ASP A 55 -6.73 -2.27 8.52
C ASP A 55 -5.39 -1.88 9.18
N PRO A 56 -5.07 -2.43 10.36
CA PRO A 56 -3.86 -2.08 11.08
C PRO A 56 -2.59 -2.49 10.32
N LEU A 57 -2.64 -3.55 9.50
CA LEU A 57 -1.49 -3.97 8.71
C LEU A 57 -1.10 -2.92 7.67
N VAL A 58 -2.08 -2.25 7.07
CA VAL A 58 -1.82 -1.16 6.12
C VAL A 58 -1.22 0.05 6.82
N CYS A 59 -1.76 0.42 7.99
CA CYS A 59 -1.22 1.52 8.79
C CYS A 59 0.23 1.23 9.22
N ASP A 60 0.50 0.04 9.76
CA ASP A 60 1.84 -0.37 10.18
C ASP A 60 2.84 -0.35 9.02
N LEU A 61 2.43 -0.78 7.82
CA LEU A 61 3.30 -0.71 6.65
C LEU A 61 3.64 0.73 6.28
N ILE A 62 2.64 1.60 6.22
CA ILE A 62 2.82 3.01 5.85
C ILE A 62 3.72 3.72 6.88
N GLU A 63 3.44 3.56 8.17
CA GLU A 63 4.22 4.18 9.25
C GLU A 63 5.66 3.68 9.25
N THR A 64 5.84 2.36 9.19
CA THR A 64 7.18 1.75 9.19
C THR A 64 8.01 2.21 7.99
N CYS A 65 7.40 2.27 6.80
CA CYS A 65 8.12 2.70 5.59
C CYS A 65 8.37 4.21 5.55
N ARG A 66 7.50 5.03 6.16
CA ARG A 66 7.74 6.46 6.34
C ARG A 66 8.95 6.69 7.24
N ASP A 67 9.04 5.96 8.34
CA ASP A 67 10.08 6.14 9.34
C ASP A 67 11.41 5.47 8.95
N ASN A 68 11.35 4.38 8.19
CA ASN A 68 12.52 3.67 7.68
C ASN A 68 12.28 3.09 6.26
N PRO A 69 12.36 3.91 5.22
CA PRO A 69 12.10 3.48 3.83
C PRO A 69 13.07 2.39 3.34
N ALA A 70 14.27 2.28 3.92
CA ALA A 70 15.26 1.27 3.55
C ALA A 70 14.78 -0.18 3.85
N LEU A 71 13.80 -0.36 4.73
CA LEU A 71 13.22 -1.67 4.99
C LEU A 71 12.57 -2.30 3.75
N LEU A 72 12.02 -1.50 2.86
CA LEU A 72 11.46 -2.00 1.61
C LEU A 72 12.52 -2.62 0.70
N ASP A 73 13.75 -2.09 0.73
CA ASP A 73 14.85 -2.62 -0.10
C ASP A 73 15.28 -4.01 0.35
N SER A 74 15.08 -4.34 1.64
CA SER A 74 15.38 -5.67 2.19
C SER A 74 14.36 -6.75 1.79
N LEU A 75 13.19 -6.36 1.26
CA LEU A 75 12.16 -7.31 0.84
C LEU A 75 12.57 -8.04 -0.44
N HIS A 76 12.52 -9.35 -0.42
CA HIS A 76 12.65 -10.21 -1.59
C HIS A 76 11.28 -10.74 -2.04
N THR A 77 11.18 -11.15 -3.30
CA THR A 77 9.98 -11.81 -3.82
C THR A 77 9.77 -13.13 -3.09
N PRO A 78 8.69 -13.31 -2.33
CA PRO A 78 8.47 -14.52 -1.57
C PRO A 78 8.18 -15.71 -2.49
N THR A 79 8.57 -16.91 -2.05
CA THR A 79 8.07 -18.16 -2.62
C THR A 79 6.58 -18.33 -2.31
N ARG A 80 5.93 -19.28 -2.99
CA ARG A 80 4.53 -19.62 -2.67
C ARG A 80 4.37 -20.10 -1.23
N GLU A 81 5.30 -20.89 -0.73
CA GLU A 81 5.29 -21.43 0.64
C GLU A 81 5.44 -20.31 1.66
N GLU A 82 6.44 -19.44 1.50
CA GLU A 82 6.65 -18.26 2.34
C GLU A 82 5.42 -17.35 2.37
N TYR A 83 4.79 -17.11 1.22
CA TYR A 83 3.57 -16.32 1.17
C TYR A 83 2.46 -16.89 2.07
N TYR A 84 2.21 -18.20 2.00
CA TYR A 84 1.15 -18.82 2.82
C TYR A 84 1.52 -18.87 4.30
N ASP A 85 2.78 -19.05 4.64
CA ASP A 85 3.25 -18.99 6.03
C ASP A 85 3.08 -17.58 6.61
N VAL A 86 3.41 -16.54 5.84
CA VAL A 86 3.19 -15.14 6.22
C VAL A 86 1.69 -14.83 6.31
N ARG A 87 0.88 -15.28 5.35
CA ARG A 87 -0.58 -15.09 5.35
C ARG A 87 -1.22 -15.69 6.61
N ASP A 88 -0.84 -16.91 6.95
CA ASP A 88 -1.38 -17.65 8.09
C ASP A 88 -0.67 -17.30 9.42
N ASN A 89 0.31 -16.39 9.36
CA ASN A 89 1.13 -15.90 10.48
C ASN A 89 1.83 -17.00 11.29
N LYS A 90 2.25 -18.08 10.65
CA LYS A 90 2.86 -19.22 11.32
C LYS A 90 4.20 -18.91 11.98
N GLY A 91 4.95 -17.95 11.41
CA GLY A 91 6.26 -17.51 11.89
C GLY A 91 6.23 -16.31 12.83
N ASN A 92 5.05 -15.84 13.25
CA ASN A 92 4.91 -14.62 14.07
C ASN A 92 5.65 -13.41 13.49
N TYR A 93 5.40 -13.13 12.23
CA TYR A 93 6.05 -12.07 11.45
C TYR A 93 5.63 -10.66 11.93
N ALA A 94 6.53 -9.69 11.80
CA ALA A 94 6.22 -8.28 12.04
C ALA A 94 5.05 -7.79 11.16
N ALA A 95 4.18 -6.94 11.70
CA ALA A 95 2.96 -6.52 11.02
C ALA A 95 3.23 -5.83 9.68
N TRP A 96 4.19 -4.91 9.62
CA TRP A 96 4.61 -4.24 8.37
C TRP A 96 5.09 -5.23 7.30
N TYR A 97 5.85 -6.26 7.69
CA TYR A 97 6.35 -7.28 6.77
C TYR A 97 5.21 -8.13 6.22
N ARG A 98 4.29 -8.55 7.10
CA ARG A 98 3.08 -9.25 6.68
C ARG A 98 2.27 -8.43 5.69
N ALA A 99 2.05 -7.15 6.00
CA ALA A 99 1.33 -6.23 5.11
C ALA A 99 2.00 -6.12 3.75
N ALA A 100 3.32 -5.92 3.71
CA ALA A 100 4.08 -5.82 2.47
C ALA A 100 3.95 -7.10 1.61
N VAL A 101 4.18 -8.27 2.21
CA VAL A 101 4.06 -9.56 1.52
C VAL A 101 2.64 -9.79 1.01
N LEU A 102 1.61 -9.54 1.84
CA LEU A 102 0.22 -9.76 1.46
C LEU A 102 -0.26 -8.78 0.39
N LEU A 103 0.16 -7.52 0.44
CA LEU A 103 -0.23 -6.51 -0.57
C LEU A 103 0.51 -6.70 -1.90
N PHE A 104 1.82 -6.99 -1.84
CA PHE A 104 2.64 -7.01 -3.06
C PHE A 104 2.64 -8.38 -3.74
N ALA A 105 2.48 -9.48 -2.98
CA ALA A 105 2.54 -10.84 -3.51
C ALA A 105 1.18 -11.50 -3.70
N SER A 106 0.06 -10.91 -3.26
CA SER A 106 -1.24 -11.50 -3.48
C SER A 106 -1.85 -11.11 -4.83
N TYR A 107 -2.61 -12.03 -5.40
CA TYR A 107 -3.43 -11.73 -6.57
C TYR A 107 -4.44 -10.62 -6.25
N ASN A 108 -4.45 -9.55 -7.04
CA ASN A 108 -5.24 -8.34 -6.83
C ASN A 108 -5.01 -7.61 -5.50
N SER A 109 -3.82 -7.75 -4.89
CA SER A 109 -3.44 -7.06 -3.65
C SER A 109 -4.46 -7.25 -2.51
N ARG A 110 -4.90 -8.49 -2.33
CA ARG A 110 -5.80 -8.89 -1.24
C ARG A 110 -5.00 -9.21 0.02
N VAL A 111 -5.13 -8.39 1.05
CA VAL A 111 -4.48 -8.62 2.35
C VAL A 111 -5.05 -9.87 3.02
N TYR A 112 -6.38 -10.00 3.02
CA TYR A 112 -7.07 -11.13 3.66
C TYR A 112 -7.64 -12.10 2.63
N GLY A 113 -7.40 -13.39 2.85
CA GLY A 113 -7.93 -14.47 2.00
C GLY A 113 -7.40 -14.45 0.56
N GLY A 114 -6.32 -13.74 0.31
CA GLY A 114 -5.67 -13.72 -0.99
C GLY A 114 -4.94 -15.02 -1.32
N CYS A 115 -4.68 -15.24 -2.60
CA CYS A 115 -3.82 -16.30 -3.08
C CYS A 115 -2.53 -15.72 -3.67
N TYR A 116 -1.47 -16.53 -3.68
CA TYR A 116 -0.18 -16.15 -4.23
C TYR A 116 -0.28 -15.68 -5.68
N GLY A 117 0.32 -14.55 -5.97
CA GLY A 117 0.35 -13.92 -7.28
C GLY A 117 1.60 -13.05 -7.50
N ALA A 118 2.69 -13.32 -6.75
CA ALA A 118 3.93 -12.54 -6.86
C ALA A 118 4.56 -12.61 -8.25
N THR A 119 4.46 -13.76 -8.91
CA THR A 119 5.01 -13.97 -10.24
C THR A 119 4.00 -14.69 -11.14
N ALA A 120 4.05 -14.45 -12.46
CA ALA A 120 3.28 -15.18 -13.44
C ALA A 120 4.03 -15.30 -14.76
N GLN A 121 3.76 -16.38 -15.49
CA GLN A 121 4.19 -16.54 -16.87
C GLN A 121 3.31 -15.68 -17.78
N THR A 122 3.95 -14.90 -18.64
CA THR A 122 3.27 -14.12 -19.67
C THR A 122 3.04 -14.96 -20.92
N LYS A 123 2.18 -14.51 -21.84
CA LYS A 123 1.86 -15.24 -23.07
C LYS A 123 3.07 -15.47 -24.00
N ASP A 124 4.08 -14.62 -23.88
CA ASP A 124 5.36 -14.69 -24.61
C ASP A 124 6.44 -15.52 -23.87
N GLY A 125 6.04 -16.24 -22.81
CA GLY A 125 6.92 -17.16 -22.07
C GLY A 125 7.87 -16.50 -21.08
N LYS A 126 7.77 -15.17 -20.88
CA LYS A 126 8.57 -14.47 -19.88
C LYS A 126 7.94 -14.56 -18.49
N THR A 127 8.77 -14.51 -17.45
CA THR A 127 8.28 -14.38 -16.07
C THR A 127 8.15 -12.91 -15.72
N ARG A 128 6.94 -12.50 -15.31
CA ARG A 128 6.68 -11.17 -14.77
C ARG A 128 6.65 -11.23 -13.26
N ASN A 129 7.35 -10.29 -12.60
CA ASN A 129 7.42 -10.19 -11.15
C ASN A 129 6.53 -9.04 -10.67
N TYR A 130 5.30 -9.38 -10.30
CA TYR A 130 4.32 -8.41 -9.79
C TYR A 130 4.65 -7.90 -8.39
N PHE A 131 5.38 -8.67 -7.59
CA PHE A 131 5.85 -8.24 -6.28
C PHE A 131 6.80 -7.05 -6.40
N GLU A 132 7.83 -7.16 -7.24
CA GLU A 132 8.79 -6.09 -7.45
C GLU A 132 8.13 -4.84 -8.08
N GLU A 133 7.22 -5.03 -9.03
CA GLU A 133 6.46 -3.92 -9.60
C GLU A 133 5.60 -3.20 -8.54
N SER A 134 4.96 -3.96 -7.64
CA SER A 134 4.15 -3.41 -6.56
C SER A 134 4.99 -2.67 -5.54
N LYS A 135 6.15 -3.21 -5.16
CA LYS A 135 7.14 -2.59 -4.28
C LYS A 135 7.62 -1.24 -4.85
N GLN A 136 8.05 -1.22 -6.11
CA GLN A 136 8.48 0.00 -6.79
C GLN A 136 7.37 1.06 -6.88
N ASN A 137 6.13 0.65 -7.14
CA ASN A 137 4.98 1.55 -7.18
C ASN A 137 4.59 2.09 -5.79
N PHE A 138 4.95 1.39 -4.73
CA PHE A 138 4.75 1.86 -3.37
C PHE A 138 5.81 2.88 -2.94
N GLN A 139 7.04 2.75 -3.42
CA GLN A 139 8.16 3.67 -3.15
C GLN A 139 8.08 5.01 -3.89
N ARG A 140 7.22 5.13 -4.91
CA ARG A 140 6.99 6.38 -5.68
C ARG A 140 5.99 7.30 -5.01
#